data_40b2b948ca77b9b8b2ccb4700c9cdcbe
#
_entry.id   40b2b948ca77b9b8b2ccb4700c9cdcbe
#
_cell.length_a   1.000
_cell.length_b   1.000
_cell.length_c   1.000
_cell.angle_alpha   90.00
_cell.angle_beta   90.00
_cell.angle_gamma   90.00
#
_symmetry.space_group_name_H-M   'P 1'
#
loop_
_entity.id
_entity.type
_entity.pdbx_description
1 polymer ?
#
loop_
_entity_poly.entity_id
_entity_poly.type
_entity_poly.pdbx_seq_one_letter_code
_entity_poly.pdbx_strand_id
1 'polypeptide(L)'
;MGSTFQEIEINAPVDTVWQAVRSFHDMGWAPNVVTSLDVVGDKPSDEPGAGRVLNGVFHETLRTVDDDARTFTYSIDDGPSPLSKDEMSNYIGCVKVATAESGNGSRVEWTSSWEQNDGPIHDFCHAIYTALLNEMKASLE
;
A
#
# COMPACT_ATOMS: atom_id res chain seq x y z
N MET A 1 -20.27 -3.47 0.83
CA MET A 1 -18.85 -3.72 0.54
C MET A 1 -18.26 -2.53 -0.18
N GLY A 2 -17.13 -2.03 0.29
CA GLY A 2 -16.47 -0.90 -0.32
C GLY A 2 -15.20 -1.27 -1.06
N SER A 3 -14.75 -0.41 -1.97
CA SER A 3 -13.50 -0.60 -2.70
C SER A 3 -12.94 0.73 -3.17
N THR A 4 -11.61 0.77 -3.38
CA THR A 4 -10.95 1.91 -4.03
C THR A 4 -10.06 1.42 -5.15
N PHE A 5 -9.82 2.30 -6.11
CA PHE A 5 -8.85 2.08 -7.19
C PHE A 5 -8.12 3.39 -7.45
N GLN A 6 -6.80 3.37 -7.37
CA GLN A 6 -5.93 4.48 -7.70
C GLN A 6 -4.77 3.97 -8.54
N GLU A 7 -4.28 4.78 -9.47
CA GLU A 7 -3.10 4.41 -10.25
C GLU A 7 -2.28 5.64 -10.59
N ILE A 8 -0.99 5.41 -10.90
CA ILE A 8 -0.09 6.45 -11.35
C ILE A 8 0.96 5.84 -12.28
N GLU A 9 1.44 6.64 -13.23
CA GLU A 9 2.60 6.25 -14.05
C GLU A 9 3.85 6.91 -13.49
N ILE A 10 4.92 6.12 -13.43
CA ILE A 10 6.22 6.55 -12.89
C ILE A 10 7.27 6.31 -13.98
N ASN A 11 8.07 7.33 -14.28
CA ASN A 11 9.12 7.24 -15.27
C ASN A 11 10.35 6.55 -14.67
N ALA A 12 10.21 5.27 -14.39
CA ALA A 12 11.26 4.40 -13.85
C ALA A 12 10.95 2.96 -14.26
N PRO A 13 11.98 2.10 -14.44
CA PRO A 13 11.77 0.70 -14.81
C PRO A 13 10.92 -0.06 -13.79
N VAL A 14 10.12 -1.01 -14.26
CA VAL A 14 9.24 -1.80 -13.39
C VAL A 14 9.97 -2.50 -12.26
N ASP A 15 11.17 -3.02 -12.52
CA ASP A 15 11.92 -3.71 -11.47
C ASP A 15 12.45 -2.74 -10.41
N THR A 16 12.82 -1.52 -10.82
CA THR A 16 13.24 -0.48 -9.88
C THR A 16 12.10 -0.11 -8.94
N VAL A 17 10.91 0.09 -9.50
CA VAL A 17 9.73 0.45 -8.71
C VAL A 17 9.31 -0.71 -7.81
N TRP A 18 9.27 -1.93 -8.37
CA TRP A 18 8.88 -3.12 -7.58
C TRP A 18 9.83 -3.35 -6.42
N GLN A 19 11.15 -3.27 -6.63
CA GLN A 19 12.12 -3.46 -5.55
C GLN A 19 11.95 -2.42 -4.43
N ALA A 20 11.57 -1.20 -4.79
CA ALA A 20 11.34 -0.15 -3.79
C ALA A 20 10.09 -0.41 -2.94
N VAL A 21 8.98 -0.86 -3.58
CA VAL A 21 7.69 -0.95 -2.88
C VAL A 21 7.43 -2.30 -2.22
N ARG A 22 8.10 -3.37 -2.66
CA ARG A 22 7.88 -4.71 -2.12
C ARG A 22 8.37 -4.90 -0.69
N SER A 23 9.25 -4.06 -0.23
CA SER A 23 9.77 -4.16 1.14
C SER A 23 8.76 -3.57 2.13
N PHE A 24 8.03 -4.44 2.81
CA PHE A 24 6.93 -4.05 3.68
C PHE A 24 7.38 -3.18 4.86
N HIS A 25 8.63 -3.32 5.28
CA HIS A 25 9.20 -2.55 6.40
C HIS A 25 9.95 -1.30 5.96
N ASP A 26 9.88 -0.93 4.68
CA ASP A 26 10.55 0.26 4.15
C ASP A 26 9.59 1.08 3.29
N MET A 27 9.17 2.22 3.81
CA MET A 27 8.38 3.19 3.07
C MET A 27 9.12 4.53 2.98
N GLY A 28 10.44 4.48 2.92
CA GLY A 28 11.28 5.66 2.77
C GLY A 28 11.02 6.45 1.48
N TRP A 29 10.33 5.84 0.52
CA TRP A 29 9.91 6.52 -0.71
C TRP A 29 8.70 7.45 -0.49
N ALA A 30 8.10 7.46 0.70
CA ALA A 30 6.96 8.33 1.02
C ALA A 30 7.19 9.13 2.31
N PRO A 31 8.28 9.95 2.38
CA PRO A 31 8.68 10.57 3.64
C PRO A 31 7.70 11.63 4.18
N ASN A 32 6.87 12.20 3.31
CA ASN A 32 5.90 13.22 3.73
C ASN A 32 4.56 12.64 4.18
N VAL A 33 4.31 11.36 3.90
CA VAL A 33 3.07 10.68 4.28
C VAL A 33 3.33 9.72 5.45
N VAL A 34 4.41 8.93 5.35
CA VAL A 34 4.78 7.98 6.41
C VAL A 34 5.96 8.57 7.19
N THR A 35 5.66 9.10 8.37
CA THR A 35 6.64 9.75 9.23
C THR A 35 7.28 8.79 10.23
N SER A 36 6.66 7.64 10.48
CA SER A 36 7.24 6.58 11.29
C SER A 36 6.75 5.23 10.82
N LEU A 37 7.60 4.21 10.95
CA LEU A 37 7.26 2.83 10.67
C LEU A 37 7.91 1.96 11.73
N ASP A 38 7.09 1.21 12.45
CA ASP A 38 7.56 0.25 13.46
C ASP A 38 7.34 -1.16 12.94
N VAL A 39 8.37 -2.00 13.04
CA VAL A 39 8.29 -3.42 12.68
C VAL A 39 7.60 -4.18 13.79
N VAL A 40 6.62 -5.02 13.46
CA VAL A 40 5.89 -5.85 14.42
C VAL A 40 6.16 -7.31 14.09
N GLY A 41 6.54 -8.08 15.12
CA GLY A 41 6.83 -9.50 14.94
C GLY A 41 8.25 -9.75 14.45
N ASP A 42 8.52 -10.97 14.03
CA ASP A 42 9.85 -11.43 13.67
C ASP A 42 9.97 -11.88 12.20
N LYS A 43 8.93 -11.69 11.39
CA LYS A 43 8.97 -12.04 9.98
C LYS A 43 9.75 -11.00 9.17
N PRO A 44 10.55 -11.43 8.18
CA PRO A 44 11.20 -10.48 7.28
C PRO A 44 10.19 -9.74 6.40
N SER A 45 10.62 -8.62 5.82
CA SER A 45 9.72 -7.70 5.12
C SER A 45 9.10 -8.26 3.83
N ASP A 46 9.58 -9.38 3.33
CA ASP A 46 9.05 -10.03 2.13
C ASP A 46 8.37 -11.36 2.42
N GLU A 47 8.06 -11.65 3.68
CA GLU A 47 7.40 -12.89 4.08
C GLU A 47 5.99 -12.62 4.58
N PRO A 48 4.97 -13.37 4.11
CA PRO A 48 3.61 -13.24 4.64
C PRO A 48 3.58 -13.39 6.16
N GLY A 49 2.84 -12.53 6.82
CA GLY A 49 2.81 -12.41 8.28
C GLY A 49 3.66 -11.27 8.82
N ALA A 50 4.49 -10.64 7.98
CA ALA A 50 5.25 -9.46 8.40
C ALA A 50 4.28 -8.36 8.82
N GLY A 51 4.54 -7.75 9.97
CA GLY A 51 3.70 -6.69 10.52
C GLY A 51 4.40 -5.35 10.51
N ARG A 52 3.60 -4.28 10.42
CA ARG A 52 4.10 -2.91 10.56
C ARG A 52 3.05 -2.01 11.19
N VAL A 53 3.50 -0.96 11.85
CA VAL A 53 2.63 0.12 12.33
C VAL A 53 3.12 1.41 11.70
N LEU A 54 2.27 2.06 10.91
CA LEU A 54 2.58 3.31 10.23
C LEU A 54 2.04 4.48 11.04
N ASN A 55 2.88 5.47 11.29
CA ASN A 55 2.52 6.70 12.01
C ASN A 55 1.90 6.42 13.40
N GLY A 56 2.22 5.27 13.98
CA GLY A 56 1.70 4.86 15.28
C GLY A 56 0.22 4.47 15.30
N VAL A 57 -0.46 4.47 14.16
CA VAL A 57 -1.94 4.28 14.12
C VAL A 57 -2.43 3.25 13.12
N PHE A 58 -1.72 3.02 12.01
CA PHE A 58 -2.13 2.03 11.01
C PHE A 58 -1.44 0.70 11.28
N HIS A 59 -2.20 -0.29 11.72
CA HIS A 59 -1.69 -1.64 12.00
C HIS A 59 -1.95 -2.53 10.80
N GLU A 60 -0.88 -2.98 10.15
CA GLU A 60 -0.97 -3.71 8.88
C GLU A 60 -0.18 -5.01 8.92
N THR A 61 -0.66 -6.00 8.18
CA THR A 61 0.00 -7.31 8.06
C THR A 61 0.11 -7.68 6.58
N LEU A 62 1.32 -8.06 6.15
CA LEU A 62 1.56 -8.55 4.80
C LEU A 62 0.87 -9.90 4.62
N ARG A 63 0.08 -10.06 3.56
CA ARG A 63 -0.68 -11.28 3.30
C ARG A 63 -0.04 -12.14 2.21
N THR A 64 0.30 -11.54 1.07
CA THR A 64 0.92 -12.25 -0.06
C THR A 64 1.97 -11.38 -0.72
N VAL A 65 2.99 -12.02 -1.29
CA VAL A 65 3.98 -11.38 -2.17
C VAL A 65 4.19 -12.29 -3.36
N ASP A 66 4.06 -11.73 -4.57
CA ASP A 66 4.29 -12.46 -5.82
C ASP A 66 5.24 -11.63 -6.69
N ASP A 67 6.51 -12.04 -6.72
CA ASP A 67 7.53 -11.31 -7.47
C ASP A 67 7.34 -11.45 -8.98
N ASP A 68 6.76 -12.54 -9.44
CA ASP A 68 6.50 -12.72 -10.87
C ASP A 68 5.40 -11.81 -11.37
N ALA A 69 4.35 -11.66 -10.59
CA ALA A 69 3.23 -10.77 -10.90
C ALA A 69 3.47 -9.34 -10.41
N ARG A 70 4.55 -9.09 -9.69
CA ARG A 70 4.87 -7.81 -9.05
C ARG A 70 3.66 -7.25 -8.29
N THR A 71 3.13 -8.08 -7.41
CA THR A 71 1.91 -7.77 -6.64
C THR A 71 2.11 -8.20 -5.19
N PHE A 72 1.68 -7.36 -4.26
CA PHE A 72 1.57 -7.79 -2.87
C PHE A 72 0.22 -7.34 -2.30
N THR A 73 -0.27 -8.07 -1.31
CA THR A 73 -1.49 -7.73 -0.60
C THR A 73 -1.22 -7.64 0.90
N TYR A 74 -2.00 -6.82 1.57
CA TYR A 74 -1.89 -6.64 3.02
C TYR A 74 -3.28 -6.41 3.60
N SER A 75 -3.41 -6.66 4.91
CA SER A 75 -4.60 -6.28 5.65
C SER A 75 -4.34 -5.04 6.48
N ILE A 76 -5.36 -4.21 6.68
CA ILE A 76 -5.37 -3.23 7.76
C ILE A 76 -6.15 -3.86 8.89
N ASP A 77 -5.45 -4.12 10.01
CA ASP A 77 -6.03 -4.83 11.14
C ASP A 77 -6.67 -3.86 12.13
N ASP A 78 -6.18 -2.62 12.16
CA ASP A 78 -6.72 -1.54 12.97
C ASP A 78 -6.14 -0.22 12.46
N GLY A 79 -6.85 0.89 12.67
CA GLY A 79 -6.41 2.20 12.23
C GLY A 79 -7.22 3.31 12.85
N PRO A 80 -6.92 4.56 12.48
CA PRO A 80 -7.74 5.69 12.93
C PRO A 80 -9.11 5.62 12.26
N SER A 81 -10.14 6.14 12.94
CA SER A 81 -11.48 6.22 12.34
C SER A 81 -11.41 6.92 10.96
N PRO A 82 -12.06 6.39 9.94
CA PRO A 82 -13.07 5.32 9.93
C PRO A 82 -12.51 3.90 9.78
N LEU A 83 -11.19 3.70 9.89
CA LEU A 83 -10.53 2.41 9.69
C LEU A 83 -10.36 1.59 10.97
N SER A 84 -10.96 1.98 12.09
CA SER A 84 -10.79 1.21 13.30
C SER A 84 -11.43 -0.17 13.15
N LYS A 85 -10.89 -1.15 13.86
CA LYS A 85 -11.39 -2.55 13.81
C LYS A 85 -12.85 -2.67 14.24
N ASP A 86 -13.38 -1.68 14.96
CA ASP A 86 -14.78 -1.65 15.38
C ASP A 86 -15.71 -1.06 14.32
N GLU A 87 -15.15 -0.40 13.29
CA GLU A 87 -15.91 0.29 12.25
C GLU A 87 -15.91 -0.42 10.90
N MET A 88 -14.98 -1.36 10.70
CA MET A 88 -14.86 -2.09 9.44
C MET A 88 -14.30 -3.48 9.68
N SER A 89 -14.41 -4.34 8.67
CA SER A 89 -13.83 -5.67 8.71
C SER A 89 -13.28 -6.06 7.34
N ASN A 90 -12.36 -7.02 7.34
CA ASN A 90 -11.80 -7.65 6.14
C ASN A 90 -11.19 -6.64 5.15
N TYR A 91 -10.45 -5.66 5.65
CA TYR A 91 -9.77 -4.69 4.79
C TYR A 91 -8.54 -5.33 4.17
N ILE A 92 -8.51 -5.38 2.83
CA ILE A 92 -7.38 -5.87 2.06
C ILE A 92 -6.95 -4.80 1.08
N GLY A 93 -5.66 -4.44 1.13
CA GLY A 93 -5.04 -3.57 0.14
C GLY A 93 -4.18 -4.39 -0.82
N CYS A 94 -4.03 -3.90 -2.04
CA CYS A 94 -3.23 -4.56 -3.08
C CYS A 94 -2.43 -3.52 -3.85
N VAL A 95 -1.14 -3.78 -3.98
CA VAL A 95 -0.25 -2.94 -4.80
C VAL A 95 0.30 -3.79 -5.94
N LYS A 96 0.14 -3.31 -7.16
CA LYS A 96 0.61 -4.00 -8.36
C LYS A 96 1.46 -3.04 -9.20
N VAL A 97 2.62 -3.51 -9.65
CA VAL A 97 3.51 -2.75 -10.54
C VAL A 97 3.51 -3.43 -11.90
N ALA A 98 3.20 -2.67 -12.94
CA ALA A 98 3.14 -3.16 -14.31
C ALA A 98 3.89 -2.21 -15.25
N THR A 99 4.17 -2.66 -16.46
CA THR A 99 4.73 -1.79 -17.50
C THR A 99 3.68 -0.76 -17.90
N ALA A 100 4.08 0.51 -18.02
CA ALA A 100 3.19 1.57 -18.47
C ALA A 100 2.74 1.31 -19.91
N GLU A 101 1.55 1.81 -20.28
CA GLU A 101 1.01 1.63 -21.63
C GLU A 101 1.93 2.20 -22.71
N SER A 102 2.67 3.25 -22.41
CA SER A 102 3.65 3.83 -23.31
C SER A 102 4.82 2.89 -23.62
N GLY A 103 5.00 1.80 -22.86
CA GLY A 103 6.12 0.89 -22.98
C GLY A 103 7.36 1.35 -22.26
N ASN A 104 7.38 2.59 -21.75
CA ASN A 104 8.48 3.15 -20.97
C ASN A 104 7.97 3.46 -19.57
N GLY A 105 8.72 3.01 -18.56
CA GLY A 105 8.36 3.24 -17.19
C GLY A 105 7.35 2.25 -16.64
N SER A 106 6.71 2.63 -15.55
CA SER A 106 5.86 1.75 -14.76
C SER A 106 4.49 2.37 -14.52
N ARG A 107 3.48 1.49 -14.36
CA ARG A 107 2.18 1.87 -13.83
C ARG A 107 1.99 1.15 -12.51
N VAL A 108 1.67 1.90 -11.46
CA VAL A 108 1.39 1.33 -10.15
C VAL A 108 -0.10 1.46 -9.88
N GLU A 109 -0.74 0.34 -9.58
CA GLU A 109 -2.15 0.27 -9.21
C GLU A 109 -2.24 -0.05 -7.72
N TRP A 110 -2.95 0.78 -6.98
CA TRP A 110 -3.22 0.54 -5.57
C TRP A 110 -4.71 0.42 -5.38
N THR A 111 -5.16 -0.76 -4.97
CA THR A 111 -6.58 -1.06 -4.80
C THR A 111 -6.85 -1.55 -3.40
N SER A 112 -8.10 -1.45 -2.96
CA SER A 112 -8.49 -1.99 -1.66
C SER A 112 -9.96 -2.38 -1.67
N SER A 113 -10.32 -3.26 -0.72
CA SER A 113 -11.70 -3.67 -0.48
C SER A 113 -11.89 -3.94 1.02
N TRP A 114 -13.13 -3.74 1.48
CA TRP A 114 -13.47 -3.92 2.90
C TRP A 114 -14.96 -4.12 3.05
N GLU A 115 -15.40 -4.43 4.27
CA GLU A 115 -16.81 -4.55 4.62
C GLU A 115 -17.17 -3.46 5.63
N GLN A 116 -18.37 -2.89 5.50
CA GLN A 116 -18.92 -1.83 6.34
C GLN A 116 -18.28 -0.46 6.10
N ASN A 117 -19.01 0.61 6.38
CA ASN A 117 -18.54 1.99 6.32
C ASN A 117 -18.03 2.43 4.93
N ASP A 118 -18.73 2.03 3.87
CA ASP A 118 -18.24 2.11 2.49
C ASP A 118 -17.79 3.51 2.08
N GLY A 119 -18.65 4.51 2.23
CA GLY A 119 -18.36 5.89 1.76
C GLY A 119 -17.26 6.57 2.56
N PRO A 120 -17.34 6.62 3.91
CA PRO A 120 -16.29 7.26 4.71
C PRO A 120 -14.91 6.65 4.49
N ILE A 121 -14.82 5.32 4.41
CA ILE A 121 -13.54 4.66 4.19
C ILE A 121 -13.03 4.91 2.78
N HIS A 122 -13.91 4.89 1.76
CA HIS A 122 -13.52 5.20 0.40
C HIS A 122 -12.82 6.56 0.31
N ASP A 123 -13.44 7.60 0.83
CA ASP A 123 -12.89 8.95 0.73
C ASP A 123 -11.59 9.10 1.50
N PHE A 124 -11.54 8.52 2.68
CA PHE A 124 -10.33 8.54 3.52
C PHE A 124 -9.17 7.83 2.85
N CYS A 125 -9.38 6.61 2.36
CA CYS A 125 -8.33 5.80 1.76
C CYS A 125 -7.91 6.32 0.39
N HIS A 126 -8.84 6.80 -0.42
CA HIS A 126 -8.52 7.36 -1.73
C HIS A 126 -7.55 8.54 -1.59
N ALA A 127 -7.77 9.41 -0.63
CA ALA A 127 -6.88 10.56 -0.38
C ALA A 127 -5.49 10.11 0.04
N ILE A 128 -5.40 9.12 0.94
CA ILE A 128 -4.10 8.60 1.41
C ILE A 128 -3.36 7.88 0.28
N TYR A 129 -4.03 7.02 -0.46
CA TYR A 129 -3.38 6.26 -1.54
C TYR A 129 -2.92 7.18 -2.68
N THR A 130 -3.70 8.21 -2.99
CA THR A 130 -3.28 9.22 -3.96
C THR A 130 -2.02 9.94 -3.49
N ALA A 131 -1.96 10.32 -2.23
CA ALA A 131 -0.77 10.97 -1.65
C ALA A 131 0.44 10.02 -1.68
N LEU A 132 0.25 8.75 -1.34
CA LEU A 132 1.33 7.75 -1.39
C LEU A 132 1.86 7.55 -2.81
N LEU A 133 0.98 7.43 -3.79
CA LEU A 133 1.39 7.26 -5.18
C LEU A 133 2.16 8.49 -5.70
N ASN A 134 1.74 9.69 -5.33
CA ASN A 134 2.46 10.92 -5.69
C ASN A 134 3.85 10.98 -5.07
N GLU A 135 3.99 10.54 -3.81
CA GLU A 135 5.30 10.43 -3.14
C GLU A 135 6.19 9.39 -3.83
N MET A 136 5.62 8.26 -4.20
CA MET A 136 6.33 7.21 -4.93
C MET A 136 6.88 7.75 -6.24
N LYS A 137 6.06 8.45 -6.99
CA LYS A 137 6.49 9.08 -8.25
C LYS A 137 7.62 10.08 -8.03
N ALA A 138 7.49 10.95 -7.05
CA ALA A 138 8.51 11.96 -6.74
C ALA A 138 9.83 11.33 -6.32
N SER A 139 9.78 10.22 -5.58
CA SER A 139 10.98 9.57 -5.04
C SER A 139 11.70 8.68 -6.05
N LEU A 140 10.98 8.07 -6.99
CA LEU A 140 11.53 7.04 -7.88
C LEU A 140 11.82 7.51 -9.30
N GLU A 141 11.41 8.71 -9.64
CA GLU A 141 11.73 9.31 -10.95
C GLU A 141 13.07 9.98 -11.00
#